data_03e3e889e65bcacf658cfd7df30ee445
#
_entry.id   03e3e889e65bcacf658cfd7df30ee445
#
_cell.length_a   1.000
_cell.length_b   1.000
_cell.length_c   1.000
_cell.angle_alpha   90.00
_cell.angle_beta   90.00
_cell.angle_gamma   90.00
#
_symmetry.space_group_name_H-M   'P 1'
#
loop_
_entity.id
_entity.type
_entity.pdbx_description
1 polymer ?
#
loop_
_entity_poly.entity_id
_entity_poly.type
_entity_poly.pdbx_seq_one_letter_code
_entity_poly.pdbx_strand_id
1 'polypeptide(L)'
;GLRGNFEEDYSGDSFQGTYLGGVWYPDKTRVGWWKKGYPEYYAKVINAINLIGIHVIIDQHPLDLSRATVWEYEREVDMRTAVLYRHACVDMDKGSLTLDTWRFVSMDTKELLAIRYQVTPSFDCRMEVSPYLDGNVRNVDANYDQSFWNMVDGEGWDERGGVLVQTKPNPYGVQRFTVAAA
;
A
#
# COMPACT_ATOMS: atom_id res chain seq x y z
N GLY A 1 8.27 -6.81 1.60
CA GLY A 1 8.09 -6.31 0.22
C GLY A 1 6.86 -5.43 0.07
N LEU A 2 6.87 -4.57 -0.91
CA LEU A 2 5.76 -3.68 -1.26
C LEU A 2 5.18 -4.05 -2.61
N ARG A 3 3.86 -3.96 -2.72
CA ARG A 3 3.09 -4.07 -3.95
C ARG A 3 2.19 -2.85 -4.07
N GLY A 4 1.84 -2.46 -5.26
CA GLY A 4 0.96 -1.35 -5.58
C GLY A 4 1.39 -0.72 -6.89
N ASN A 5 0.42 -0.38 -7.71
CA ASN A 5 0.70 0.24 -8.99
C ASN A 5 0.92 1.74 -8.84
N PHE A 6 0.07 2.37 -8.05
CA PHE A 6 0.02 3.82 -7.88
C PHE A 6 0.02 4.19 -6.40
N GLU A 7 0.59 5.31 -6.09
CA GLU A 7 0.46 5.99 -4.81
C GLU A 7 -0.90 6.69 -4.72
N GLU A 8 -1.39 7.23 -5.84
CA GLU A 8 -2.66 7.94 -5.99
C GLU A 8 -3.79 6.96 -6.29
N ASP A 9 -4.49 6.50 -5.29
CA ASP A 9 -5.52 5.46 -5.42
C ASP A 9 -6.75 5.78 -4.56
N TYR A 10 -7.57 6.71 -5.02
CA TYR A 10 -8.84 7.03 -4.38
C TYR A 10 -9.90 5.95 -4.54
N SER A 11 -9.89 5.23 -5.65
CA SER A 11 -10.85 4.16 -5.92
C SER A 11 -10.55 2.87 -5.16
N GLY A 12 -9.31 2.68 -4.71
CA GLY A 12 -8.86 1.42 -4.12
C GLY A 12 -8.59 0.32 -5.14
N ASP A 13 -8.51 0.66 -6.42
CA ASP A 13 -8.41 -0.31 -7.50
C ASP A 13 -6.96 -0.81 -7.76
N SER A 14 -5.94 -0.24 -7.10
CA SER A 14 -4.54 -0.53 -7.42
C SER A 14 -3.91 -1.70 -6.66
N PHE A 15 -4.67 -2.48 -5.93
CA PHE A 15 -4.20 -3.67 -5.20
C PHE A 15 -2.91 -3.46 -4.39
N GLN A 16 -2.89 -2.48 -3.54
CA GLN A 16 -1.76 -2.20 -2.67
C GLN A 16 -1.46 -3.35 -1.71
N GLY A 17 -0.20 -3.51 -1.36
CA GLY A 17 0.20 -4.54 -0.39
C GLY A 17 1.55 -4.27 0.24
N THR A 18 1.59 -4.39 1.56
CA THR A 18 2.80 -4.37 2.38
C THR A 18 2.98 -5.72 3.03
N TYR A 19 4.10 -6.38 2.77
CA TYR A 19 4.38 -7.73 3.28
C TYR A 19 5.67 -7.70 4.11
N LEU A 20 5.53 -7.98 5.39
CA LEU A 20 6.62 -7.98 6.36
C LEU A 20 7.17 -9.39 6.54
N GLY A 21 8.50 -9.53 6.51
CA GLY A 21 9.15 -10.81 6.74
C GLY A 21 8.82 -11.36 8.13
N GLY A 22 8.39 -12.63 8.20
CA GLY A 22 8.04 -13.29 9.44
C GLY A 22 6.64 -12.97 10.00
N VAL A 23 5.90 -12.05 9.41
CA VAL A 23 4.52 -11.71 9.82
C VAL A 23 3.52 -12.53 9.01
N TRP A 24 2.65 -13.27 9.71
CA TRP A 24 1.67 -14.16 9.13
C TRP A 24 0.46 -14.34 10.06
N TYR A 25 -0.60 -14.95 9.55
CA TYR A 25 -1.79 -15.28 10.32
C TYR A 25 -2.13 -16.76 10.15
N PRO A 26 -2.52 -17.50 11.21
CA PRO A 26 -2.99 -18.87 11.10
C PRO A 26 -4.42 -18.89 10.52
N ASP A 27 -4.51 -19.01 9.20
CA ASP A 27 -5.79 -19.08 8.51
C ASP A 27 -6.28 -20.52 8.40
N LYS A 28 -7.55 -20.74 8.74
CA LYS A 28 -8.18 -22.06 8.71
C LYS A 28 -8.04 -22.71 7.35
N THR A 29 -7.67 -23.98 7.32
CA THR A 29 -7.68 -24.78 6.10
C THR A 29 -9.09 -24.88 5.53
N ARG A 30 -9.28 -24.38 4.29
CA ARG A 30 -10.57 -24.32 3.59
C ARG A 30 -10.54 -25.22 2.37
N VAL A 31 -10.46 -26.52 2.59
CA VAL A 31 -10.40 -27.49 1.49
C VAL A 31 -11.78 -28.12 1.35
N GLY A 32 -12.40 -28.03 0.18
CA GLY A 32 -13.75 -28.53 -0.08
C GLY A 32 -13.86 -30.05 -0.17
N TRP A 33 -12.74 -30.76 -0.24
CA TRP A 33 -12.65 -32.22 -0.22
C TRP A 33 -11.35 -32.60 0.50
N TRP A 34 -11.44 -33.67 1.30
CA TRP A 34 -10.42 -33.98 2.30
C TRP A 34 -9.44 -35.03 1.83
N LYS A 35 -8.16 -34.69 1.94
CA LYS A 35 -7.10 -35.71 2.07
C LYS A 35 -6.70 -35.80 3.54
N LYS A 36 -6.49 -37.03 4.03
CA LYS A 36 -5.92 -37.26 5.37
C LYS A 36 -4.55 -36.53 5.47
N GLY A 37 -4.32 -35.84 6.57
CA GLY A 37 -3.03 -35.20 6.86
C GLY A 37 -2.94 -33.71 6.50
N TYR A 38 -4.02 -33.04 6.09
CA TYR A 38 -4.01 -31.60 5.99
C TYR A 38 -3.90 -30.96 7.37
N PRO A 39 -3.11 -29.87 7.52
CA PRO A 39 -3.05 -29.13 8.76
C PRO A 39 -4.38 -28.42 9.04
N GLU A 40 -4.67 -28.14 10.31
CA GLU A 40 -5.87 -27.42 10.72
C GLU A 40 -5.88 -25.97 10.20
N TYR A 41 -4.70 -25.36 10.10
CA TYR A 41 -4.50 -24.02 9.55
C TYR A 41 -3.21 -23.93 8.75
N TYR A 42 -3.10 -22.91 7.91
CA TYR A 42 -1.89 -22.51 7.18
C TYR A 42 -1.37 -21.18 7.69
N ALA A 43 -0.03 -21.01 7.64
CA ALA A 43 0.60 -19.72 7.83
C ALA A 43 0.34 -18.85 6.58
N LYS A 44 -0.65 -17.98 6.66
CA LYS A 44 -1.02 -17.09 5.58
C LYS A 44 -0.21 -15.80 5.65
N VAL A 45 0.49 -15.46 4.58
CA VAL A 45 1.10 -14.14 4.43
C VAL A 45 -0.02 -13.09 4.33
N ILE A 46 0.07 -12.08 5.16
CA ILE A 46 -0.96 -11.05 5.28
C ILE A 46 -0.47 -9.68 4.85
N ASN A 47 -1.35 -8.93 4.19
CA ASN A 47 -1.14 -7.53 3.89
C ASN A 47 -1.13 -6.73 5.21
N ALA A 48 -0.15 -5.86 5.38
CA ALA A 48 0.00 -4.98 6.55
C ALA A 48 -0.36 -3.53 6.20
N ILE A 49 0.02 -2.58 7.07
CA ILE A 49 -0.26 -1.16 6.91
C ILE A 49 0.12 -0.69 5.49
N ASN A 50 -0.78 0.05 4.82
CA ASN A 50 -0.44 0.74 3.57
C ASN A 50 0.52 1.90 3.88
N LEU A 51 1.71 1.85 3.29
CA LEU A 51 2.80 2.79 3.51
C LEU A 51 3.06 3.71 2.31
N ILE A 52 2.34 3.51 1.20
CA ILE A 52 2.65 4.20 -0.07
C ILE A 52 1.53 5.13 -0.54
N GLY A 53 0.44 5.23 0.20
CA GLY A 53 -0.70 6.02 -0.19
C GLY A 53 -0.42 7.52 -0.14
N ILE A 54 -0.76 8.23 -1.21
CA ILE A 54 -0.66 9.68 -1.32
C ILE A 54 -1.94 10.20 -1.97
N HIS A 55 -2.71 11.00 -1.24
CA HIS A 55 -3.83 11.71 -1.81
C HIS A 55 -3.33 12.98 -2.49
N VAL A 56 -3.68 13.14 -3.77
CA VAL A 56 -3.40 14.33 -4.57
C VAL A 56 -4.72 14.92 -5.06
N ILE A 57 -4.93 16.20 -4.78
CA ILE A 57 -6.12 16.93 -5.23
C ILE A 57 -5.65 18.11 -6.07
N ILE A 58 -6.13 18.22 -7.29
CA ILE A 58 -5.84 19.30 -8.23
C ILE A 58 -7.12 20.09 -8.48
N ASP A 59 -7.13 21.37 -8.11
CA ASP A 59 -8.31 22.25 -8.25
C ASP A 59 -9.61 21.58 -7.75
N GLN A 60 -9.55 20.96 -6.57
CA GLN A 60 -10.64 20.23 -5.89
C GLN A 60 -11.02 18.88 -6.54
N HIS A 61 -10.30 18.41 -7.54
CA HIS A 61 -10.52 17.10 -8.16
C HIS A 61 -9.46 16.11 -7.68
N PRO A 62 -9.86 14.97 -7.08
CA PRO A 62 -8.91 13.94 -6.67
C PRO A 62 -8.26 13.28 -7.90
N LEU A 63 -6.95 13.15 -7.84
CA LEU A 63 -6.20 12.40 -8.84
C LEU A 63 -6.22 10.91 -8.50
N ASP A 64 -6.73 10.11 -9.42
CA ASP A 64 -6.78 8.64 -9.34
C ASP A 64 -6.31 8.06 -10.67
N LEU A 65 -5.11 7.48 -10.70
CA LEU A 65 -4.54 6.96 -11.93
C LEU A 65 -5.27 5.73 -12.48
N SER A 66 -6.03 5.03 -11.66
CA SER A 66 -6.87 3.93 -12.13
C SER A 66 -8.06 4.41 -12.97
N ARG A 67 -8.40 5.70 -12.88
CA ARG A 67 -9.56 6.31 -13.54
C ARG A 67 -9.24 7.46 -14.47
N ALA A 68 -8.04 8.01 -14.35
CA ALA A 68 -7.57 9.12 -15.17
C ALA A 68 -7.20 8.68 -16.60
N THR A 69 -7.21 9.60 -17.53
CA THR A 69 -6.66 9.38 -18.86
C THR A 69 -5.14 9.52 -18.81
N VAL A 70 -4.47 8.40 -18.80
CA VAL A 70 -3.00 8.31 -18.80
C VAL A 70 -2.54 8.03 -20.23
N TRP A 71 -1.73 8.92 -20.82
CA TRP A 71 -1.26 8.78 -22.19
C TRP A 71 0.22 8.41 -22.31
N GLU A 72 0.99 8.56 -21.21
CA GLU A 72 2.35 8.05 -21.11
C GLU A 72 2.53 7.40 -19.74
N TYR A 73 3.12 6.21 -19.73
CA TYR A 73 3.38 5.47 -18.50
C TYR A 73 4.62 4.61 -18.65
N GLU A 74 5.57 4.82 -17.75
CA GLU A 74 6.77 4.00 -17.62
C GLU A 74 6.95 3.58 -16.17
N ARG A 75 7.44 2.36 -15.98
CA ARG A 75 7.75 1.84 -14.65
C ARG A 75 8.97 0.92 -14.74
N GLU A 76 10.01 1.28 -14.02
CA GLU A 76 11.28 0.58 -14.02
C GLU A 76 11.74 0.27 -12.59
N VAL A 77 12.39 -0.88 -12.42
CA VAL A 77 13.12 -1.22 -11.19
C VAL A 77 14.61 -1.32 -11.53
N ASP A 78 15.41 -0.40 -11.01
CA ASP A 78 16.86 -0.55 -11.04
C ASP A 78 17.28 -1.56 -9.96
N MET A 79 17.60 -2.78 -10.38
CA MET A 79 17.99 -3.86 -9.46
C MET A 79 19.33 -3.63 -8.77
N ARG A 80 20.15 -2.70 -9.24
CA ARG A 80 21.43 -2.37 -8.61
C ARG A 80 21.25 -1.45 -7.41
N THR A 81 20.32 -0.50 -7.51
CA THR A 81 20.02 0.48 -6.46
C THR A 81 18.77 0.11 -5.66
N ALA A 82 18.01 -0.90 -6.13
CA ALA A 82 16.70 -1.31 -5.58
C ALA A 82 15.65 -0.19 -5.57
N VAL A 83 15.76 0.78 -6.48
CA VAL A 83 14.81 1.88 -6.64
C VAL A 83 13.76 1.51 -7.67
N LEU A 84 12.48 1.61 -7.31
CA LEU A 84 11.38 1.62 -8.25
C LEU A 84 11.17 3.07 -8.72
N TYR A 85 11.30 3.30 -10.02
CA TYR A 85 10.94 4.54 -10.70
C TYR A 85 9.59 4.36 -11.40
N ARG A 86 8.79 5.41 -11.40
CA ARG A 86 7.56 5.49 -12.17
C ARG A 86 7.43 6.90 -12.75
N HIS A 87 7.10 6.95 -14.04
CA HIS A 87 6.73 8.13 -14.78
C HIS A 87 5.32 7.97 -15.32
N ALA A 88 4.51 9.02 -15.27
CA ALA A 88 3.19 9.04 -15.88
C ALA A 88 2.82 10.45 -16.34
N CYS A 89 2.18 10.55 -17.50
CA CYS A 89 1.56 11.77 -17.99
C CYS A 89 0.04 11.60 -18.05
N VAL A 90 -0.66 12.53 -17.42
CA VAL A 90 -2.11 12.45 -17.20
C VAL A 90 -2.79 13.66 -17.79
N ASP A 91 -3.87 13.46 -18.55
CA ASP A 91 -4.71 14.55 -19.04
C ASP A 91 -5.58 15.10 -17.89
N MET A 92 -5.68 16.42 -17.88
CA MET A 92 -6.56 17.18 -17.00
C MET A 92 -7.37 18.19 -17.85
N ASP A 93 -8.47 18.69 -17.32
CA ASP A 93 -9.36 19.61 -18.07
C ASP A 93 -8.64 20.86 -18.58
N LYS A 94 -7.61 21.34 -17.87
CA LYS A 94 -6.87 22.57 -18.21
C LYS A 94 -5.50 22.32 -18.86
N GLY A 95 -5.08 21.09 -19.01
CA GLY A 95 -3.75 20.73 -19.51
C GLY A 95 -3.34 19.33 -19.07
N SER A 96 -2.08 19.14 -18.72
CA SER A 96 -1.55 17.85 -18.30
C SER A 96 -0.76 17.91 -17.00
N LEU A 97 -0.64 16.77 -16.34
CA LEU A 97 0.26 16.56 -15.20
C LEU A 97 1.33 15.56 -15.60
N THR A 98 2.56 15.84 -15.23
CA THR A 98 3.63 14.86 -15.21
C THR A 98 3.89 14.42 -13.78
N LEU A 99 3.91 13.11 -13.56
CA LEU A 99 4.12 12.47 -12.26
C LEU A 99 5.40 11.66 -12.33
N ASP A 100 6.35 11.96 -11.47
CA ASP A 100 7.58 11.20 -11.31
C ASP A 100 7.71 10.73 -9.88
N THR A 101 7.88 9.42 -9.68
CA THR A 101 8.02 8.86 -8.35
C THR A 101 9.21 7.93 -8.26
N TRP A 102 9.91 7.97 -7.15
CA TRP A 102 11.00 7.05 -6.80
C TRP A 102 10.71 6.49 -5.43
N ARG A 103 10.75 5.19 -5.29
CA ARG A 103 10.60 4.56 -3.98
C ARG A 103 11.55 3.39 -3.80
N PHE A 104 11.99 3.20 -2.56
CA PHE A 104 12.79 2.05 -2.18
C PHE A 104 12.52 1.63 -0.73
N VAL A 105 12.78 0.36 -0.44
CA VAL A 105 12.88 -0.16 0.92
C VAL A 105 14.35 -0.38 1.21
N SER A 106 14.85 0.21 2.30
CA SER A 106 16.25 0.11 2.68
C SER A 106 16.65 -1.34 2.99
N MET A 107 17.81 -1.74 2.52
CA MET A 107 18.41 -3.04 2.86
C MET A 107 19.31 -2.95 4.10
N ASP A 108 19.79 -1.75 4.40
CA ASP A 108 20.61 -1.46 5.58
C ASP A 108 19.74 -1.22 6.82
N THR A 109 18.82 -0.29 6.72
CA THR A 109 17.83 0.02 7.76
C THR A 109 16.49 -0.58 7.32
N LYS A 110 16.22 -1.81 7.71
CA LYS A 110 15.10 -2.62 7.19
C LYS A 110 13.71 -2.05 7.49
N GLU A 111 13.62 -1.16 8.45
CA GLU A 111 12.41 -0.46 8.87
C GLU A 111 12.12 0.79 8.03
N LEU A 112 13.06 1.20 7.16
CA LEU A 112 12.94 2.43 6.39
C LEU A 112 12.39 2.18 4.98
N LEU A 113 11.30 2.86 4.66
CA LEU A 113 10.80 3.09 3.31
C LEU A 113 10.96 4.59 2.99
N ALA A 114 11.40 4.91 1.78
CA ALA A 114 11.40 6.28 1.29
C ALA A 114 10.68 6.39 -0.05
N ILE A 115 9.92 7.47 -0.22
CA ILE A 115 9.23 7.85 -1.45
C ILE A 115 9.61 9.29 -1.76
N ARG A 116 10.11 9.53 -2.97
CA ARG A 116 10.17 10.86 -3.56
C ARG A 116 9.02 10.97 -4.56
N TYR A 117 8.20 11.99 -4.40
CA TYR A 117 7.04 12.23 -5.22
C TYR A 117 7.12 13.62 -5.83
N GLN A 118 7.02 13.71 -7.15
CA GLN A 118 7.10 14.96 -7.90
C GLN A 118 5.91 15.07 -8.85
N VAL A 119 5.21 16.20 -8.78
CA VAL A 119 4.12 16.56 -9.69
C VAL A 119 4.49 17.83 -10.42
N THR A 120 4.36 17.80 -11.74
CA THR A 120 4.65 18.95 -12.59
C THR A 120 3.43 19.24 -13.47
N PRO A 121 2.58 20.23 -13.12
CA PRO A 121 1.46 20.63 -13.96
C PRO A 121 1.94 21.50 -15.14
N SER A 122 1.26 21.41 -16.28
CA SER A 122 1.46 22.29 -17.43
C SER A 122 0.62 23.59 -17.35
N PHE A 123 -0.12 23.78 -16.27
CA PHE A 123 -1.04 24.90 -16.04
C PHE A 123 -1.01 25.35 -14.58
N ASP A 124 -1.48 26.58 -14.34
CA ASP A 124 -1.61 27.07 -12.97
C ASP A 124 -2.76 26.38 -12.25
N CYS A 125 -2.50 25.77 -11.11
CA CYS A 125 -3.48 25.06 -10.32
C CYS A 125 -3.20 25.16 -8.82
N ARG A 126 -4.23 24.92 -8.02
CA ARG A 126 -4.08 24.64 -6.60
C ARG A 126 -3.89 23.15 -6.42
N MET A 127 -2.81 22.76 -5.76
CA MET A 127 -2.51 21.36 -5.48
C MET A 127 -2.45 21.13 -3.98
N GLU A 128 -3.08 20.04 -3.54
CA GLU A 128 -3.01 19.52 -2.19
C GLU A 128 -2.44 18.10 -2.25
N VAL A 129 -1.39 17.83 -1.48
CA VAL A 129 -0.73 16.52 -1.42
C VAL A 129 -0.73 16.06 0.02
N SER A 130 -1.34 14.91 0.29
CA SER A 130 -1.49 14.37 1.63
C SER A 130 -1.07 12.90 1.65
N PRO A 131 0.16 12.57 2.06
CA PRO A 131 0.54 11.20 2.33
C PRO A 131 -0.28 10.65 3.51
N TYR A 132 -0.59 9.35 3.48
CA TYR A 132 -1.34 8.72 4.55
C TYR A 132 -0.85 7.31 4.86
N LEU A 133 -1.11 6.86 6.07
CA LEU A 133 -0.93 5.49 6.52
C LEU A 133 -2.32 4.88 6.76
N ASP A 134 -2.60 3.72 6.16
CA ASP A 134 -3.84 3.01 6.39
C ASP A 134 -3.59 1.63 7.01
N GLY A 135 -4.06 1.46 8.25
CA GLY A 135 -4.01 0.18 8.96
C GLY A 135 -5.23 -0.72 8.73
N ASN A 136 -6.29 -0.21 8.09
CA ASN A 136 -7.50 -0.98 7.78
C ASN A 136 -7.37 -1.73 6.44
N VAL A 137 -6.33 -2.50 6.30
CA VAL A 137 -6.01 -3.21 5.07
C VAL A 137 -6.61 -4.61 5.01
N ARG A 138 -6.79 -5.12 3.80
CA ARG A 138 -7.31 -6.46 3.50
C ARG A 138 -6.39 -7.21 2.56
N ASN A 139 -6.53 -8.54 2.53
CA ASN A 139 -5.92 -9.38 1.51
C ASN A 139 -6.89 -9.49 0.31
N VAL A 140 -6.97 -8.43 -0.50
CA VAL A 140 -7.96 -8.29 -1.59
C VAL A 140 -7.78 -9.36 -2.67
N ASP A 141 -6.55 -9.75 -2.96
CA ASP A 141 -6.20 -10.77 -3.93
C ASP A 141 -6.26 -12.21 -3.39
N ALA A 142 -6.55 -12.36 -2.11
CA ALA A 142 -6.92 -13.65 -1.55
C ALA A 142 -8.42 -13.88 -1.77
N ASN A 143 -8.81 -15.13 -2.02
CA ASN A 143 -10.19 -15.53 -2.38
C ASN A 143 -11.29 -15.09 -1.40
N TYR A 144 -10.99 -14.38 -0.32
CA TYR A 144 -11.91 -14.13 0.77
C TYR A 144 -11.94 -12.67 1.25
N ASP A 145 -11.21 -11.78 0.65
CA ASP A 145 -11.14 -10.34 1.01
C ASP A 145 -11.11 -10.08 2.53
N GLN A 146 -10.23 -10.77 3.24
CA GLN A 146 -10.21 -10.77 4.69
C GLN A 146 -9.27 -9.71 5.26
N SER A 147 -9.73 -9.03 6.32
CA SER A 147 -8.89 -8.25 7.22
C SER A 147 -8.43 -9.10 8.39
N PHE A 148 -7.13 -9.12 8.64
CA PHE A 148 -6.49 -9.86 9.73
C PHE A 148 -6.04 -8.97 10.88
N TRP A 149 -6.26 -7.67 10.80
CA TRP A 149 -5.80 -6.67 11.74
C TRP A 149 -6.93 -6.05 12.55
N ASN A 150 -6.60 -5.68 13.78
CA ASN A 150 -7.34 -4.71 14.58
C ASN A 150 -6.49 -3.44 14.66
N MET A 151 -7.10 -2.29 14.40
CA MET A 151 -6.51 -1.01 14.72
C MET A 151 -6.35 -0.91 16.24
N VAL A 152 -5.16 -0.58 16.70
CA VAL A 152 -4.86 -0.38 18.12
C VAL A 152 -4.79 1.11 18.41
N ASP A 153 -4.09 1.86 17.56
CA ASP A 153 -3.92 3.29 17.68
C ASP A 153 -3.63 3.93 16.32
N GLY A 154 -3.92 5.21 16.17
CA GLY A 154 -3.61 5.98 14.96
C GLY A 154 -3.75 7.46 15.23
N GLU A 155 -2.66 8.19 15.07
CA GLU A 155 -2.59 9.63 15.25
C GLU A 155 -1.92 10.30 14.06
N GLY A 156 -2.36 11.51 13.74
CA GLY A 156 -1.74 12.38 12.75
C GLY A 156 -1.67 13.80 13.30
N TRP A 157 -0.51 14.43 13.17
CA TRP A 157 -0.28 15.81 13.59
C TRP A 157 0.73 16.49 12.69
N ASP A 158 0.39 17.66 12.20
CA ASP A 158 1.19 18.45 11.25
C ASP A 158 1.66 17.59 10.05
N GLU A 159 2.97 17.40 9.91
CA GLU A 159 3.61 16.63 8.84
C GLU A 159 3.97 15.20 9.26
N ARG A 160 3.44 14.71 10.39
CA ARG A 160 3.74 13.41 10.96
C ARG A 160 2.48 12.64 11.24
N GLY A 161 2.62 11.34 11.30
CA GLY A 161 1.54 10.46 11.69
C GLY A 161 2.04 9.06 11.98
N GLY A 162 1.29 8.31 12.76
CA GLY A 162 1.62 6.95 13.11
C GLY A 162 0.39 6.06 13.17
N VAL A 163 0.55 4.80 12.83
CA VAL A 163 -0.49 3.77 12.91
C VAL A 163 0.07 2.54 13.60
N LEU A 164 -0.70 2.00 14.55
CA LEU A 164 -0.41 0.77 15.26
C LEU A 164 -1.52 -0.25 15.04
N VAL A 165 -1.17 -1.40 14.51
CA VAL A 165 -2.11 -2.50 14.29
C VAL A 165 -1.64 -3.78 14.97
N GLN A 166 -2.58 -4.63 15.36
CA GLN A 166 -2.30 -5.94 15.91
C GLN A 166 -3.15 -7.00 15.20
N THR A 167 -2.57 -8.17 14.92
CA THR A 167 -3.32 -9.28 14.33
C THR A 167 -4.50 -9.67 15.21
N LYS A 168 -5.62 -10.04 14.60
CA LYS A 168 -6.80 -10.53 15.29
C LYS A 168 -6.48 -11.76 16.15
N PRO A 169 -7.19 -12.00 17.24
CA PRO A 169 -7.11 -13.26 17.98
C PRO A 169 -7.36 -14.46 17.06
N ASN A 170 -6.70 -15.56 17.33
CA ASN A 170 -6.89 -16.80 16.59
C ASN A 170 -7.17 -17.96 17.54
N PRO A 171 -7.90 -19.00 17.10
CA PRO A 171 -8.27 -20.14 17.97
C PRO A 171 -7.14 -21.16 18.19
N TYR A 172 -6.00 -20.97 17.53
CA TYR A 172 -4.90 -21.94 17.51
C TYR A 172 -3.79 -21.65 18.52
N GLY A 173 -3.96 -20.62 19.35
CA GLY A 173 -2.95 -20.24 20.35
C GLY A 173 -1.68 -19.63 19.75
N VAL A 174 -1.70 -19.24 18.47
CA VAL A 174 -0.56 -18.59 17.82
C VAL A 174 -0.40 -17.17 18.34
N GLN A 175 0.84 -16.79 18.60
CA GLN A 175 1.17 -15.44 19.08
C GLN A 175 0.71 -14.37 18.07
N ARG A 176 0.18 -13.27 18.59
CA ARG A 176 -0.23 -12.13 17.80
C ARG A 176 0.97 -11.26 17.44
N PHE A 177 0.96 -10.75 16.22
CA PHE A 177 1.94 -9.75 15.77
C PHE A 177 1.40 -8.34 16.00
N THR A 178 2.27 -7.43 16.38
CA THR A 178 2.00 -5.99 16.45
C THR A 178 2.92 -5.30 15.45
N VAL A 179 2.36 -4.41 14.63
CA VAL A 179 3.08 -3.65 13.60
C VAL A 179 2.78 -2.17 13.81
N ALA A 180 3.82 -1.37 13.83
CA ALA A 180 3.75 0.08 13.86
C ALA A 180 4.35 0.66 12.57
N ALA A 181 3.81 1.79 12.12
CA ALA A 181 4.37 2.62 11.06
C ALA A 181 4.23 4.10 11.45
N ALA A 182 5.22 4.93 11.11
CA ALA A 182 5.23 6.37 11.34
C ALA A 182 6.03 7.09 10.25
#